data_b31be54efe6f18a59545848b2db90f8b
#
_entry.id   b31be54efe6f18a59545848b2db90f8b
#
_cell.length_a   1.000
_cell.length_b   1.000
_cell.length_c   1.000
_cell.angle_alpha   90.00
_cell.angle_beta   90.00
_cell.angle_gamma   90.00
#
_symmetry.space_group_name_H-M   'P 1'
#
loop_
_entity.id
_entity.type
_entity.pdbx_description
1 polymer ?
#
loop_
_entity_poly.entity_id
_entity_poly.type
_entity_poly.pdbx_seq_one_letter_code
_entity_poly.pdbx_strand_id
1 'polypeptide(L)'
;MVWKRMSFIAVLLVLFAVCFYWMNQSYDPLARYPYADDADREILLEYLDQEDINYLITQQIKPEEIMPFIAVEGFDIANTRWYSTALQAQEDDVAYIVNFINEYRSRMTYSTLEDILTHYSYSDLIRYFETSDDYDEQSELVTRPDEFTLVLNGHKTVFSYEPSDLTLLEHLPVVSTQSESKGFYLRAEAATALQQLMEDATEINGELGGGLTIERAYTSFESQVALYEQAVSEHGEQASWFEDMPGESEYQLGYTVSFALNDSWEEQVEIAEDGSLDYSACEEKLSNLQRQQISWLRENAYRYGFVIRFEEGKEAQTQKAWQPFTLRYVGVENARTMHEQDSCMEEMNFASS
;
A
#
# COMPACT_ATOMS: atom_id res chain seq x y z
N MET A 1 6.76 -56.95 -63.08
CA MET A 1 7.36 -55.71 -62.43
C MET A 1 6.43 -55.10 -61.39
N VAL A 2 5.14 -55.02 -61.58
CA VAL A 2 4.15 -54.40 -60.66
C VAL A 2 4.09 -55.11 -59.28
N TRP A 3 4.10 -56.44 -59.25
CA TRP A 3 4.06 -57.26 -58.04
C TRP A 3 5.26 -56.97 -57.07
N LYS A 4 6.48 -56.82 -57.62
CA LYS A 4 7.66 -56.48 -56.80
C LYS A 4 7.55 -55.06 -56.20
N ARG A 5 6.93 -54.14 -56.91
CA ARG A 5 6.68 -52.77 -56.38
C ARG A 5 5.60 -52.77 -55.32
N MET A 6 4.52 -53.56 -55.51
CA MET A 6 3.48 -53.67 -54.48
C MET A 6 3.98 -54.37 -53.23
N SER A 7 4.80 -55.41 -53.34
CA SER A 7 5.44 -56.04 -52.13
C SER A 7 6.35 -55.07 -51.39
N PHE A 8 7.10 -54.24 -52.13
CA PHE A 8 8.00 -53.28 -51.52
C PHE A 8 7.21 -52.18 -50.74
N ILE A 9 6.14 -51.67 -51.31
CA ILE A 9 5.22 -50.70 -50.68
C ILE A 9 4.58 -51.30 -49.42
N ALA A 10 4.12 -52.59 -49.50
CA ALA A 10 3.55 -53.24 -48.33
C ALA A 10 4.52 -53.42 -47.20
N VAL A 11 5.79 -53.79 -47.47
CA VAL A 11 6.87 -53.84 -46.48
C VAL A 11 7.15 -52.49 -45.84
N LEU A 12 7.18 -51.42 -46.65
CA LEU A 12 7.37 -50.04 -46.14
C LEU A 12 6.22 -49.61 -45.22
N LEU A 13 4.99 -49.93 -45.56
CA LEU A 13 3.82 -49.61 -44.71
C LEU A 13 3.84 -50.41 -43.41
N VAL A 14 4.26 -51.69 -43.44
CA VAL A 14 4.42 -52.49 -42.21
C VAL A 14 5.55 -51.94 -41.35
N LEU A 15 6.70 -51.59 -41.94
CA LEU A 15 7.81 -50.97 -41.20
C LEU A 15 7.39 -49.64 -40.57
N PHE A 16 6.68 -48.83 -41.35
CA PHE A 16 6.10 -47.57 -40.82
C PHE A 16 5.16 -47.80 -39.67
N ALA A 17 4.23 -48.72 -39.80
CA ALA A 17 3.29 -49.07 -38.73
C ALA A 17 3.97 -49.62 -37.49
N VAL A 18 5.01 -50.48 -37.63
CA VAL A 18 5.82 -51.00 -36.54
C VAL A 18 6.62 -49.85 -35.88
N CYS A 19 7.32 -49.02 -36.64
CA CYS A 19 8.03 -47.88 -36.13
C CYS A 19 7.09 -46.90 -35.40
N PHE A 20 5.94 -46.61 -36.00
CA PHE A 20 4.92 -45.76 -35.38
C PHE A 20 4.38 -46.33 -34.07
N TYR A 21 4.09 -47.66 -34.04
CA TYR A 21 3.68 -48.34 -32.84
C TYR A 21 4.74 -48.29 -31.72
N TRP A 22 5.98 -48.58 -32.04
CA TRP A 22 7.10 -48.50 -31.10
C TRP A 22 7.35 -47.05 -30.60
N MET A 23 7.28 -46.08 -31.49
CA MET A 23 7.43 -44.69 -31.15
C MET A 23 6.30 -44.20 -30.22
N ASN A 24 5.09 -44.67 -30.47
CA ASN A 24 3.91 -44.35 -29.64
C ASN A 24 3.93 -45.07 -28.27
N GLN A 25 4.52 -46.27 -28.19
CA GLN A 25 4.71 -47.04 -26.94
C GLN A 25 5.83 -46.55 -26.07
N SER A 26 6.86 -45.87 -26.65
CA SER A 26 7.95 -45.25 -25.93
C SER A 26 7.73 -43.76 -25.64
N TYR A 27 6.57 -43.26 -25.99
CA TYR A 27 6.26 -41.84 -25.77
C TYR A 27 5.94 -41.59 -24.29
N ASP A 28 6.84 -40.87 -23.62
CA ASP A 28 6.60 -40.35 -22.27
C ASP A 28 6.18 -38.88 -22.34
N PRO A 29 4.94 -38.55 -21.99
CA PRO A 29 4.44 -37.17 -22.00
C PRO A 29 5.33 -36.22 -21.17
N LEU A 30 5.90 -36.71 -20.07
CA LEU A 30 6.73 -35.93 -19.16
C LEU A 30 8.25 -36.01 -19.47
N ALA A 31 8.68 -36.60 -20.59
CA ALA A 31 10.11 -36.75 -20.93
C ALA A 31 10.91 -35.40 -20.94
N ARG A 32 10.20 -34.27 -21.08
CA ARG A 32 10.78 -32.93 -21.14
C ARG A 32 10.38 -32.01 -19.97
N TYR A 33 9.57 -32.52 -19.05
CA TYR A 33 9.12 -31.79 -17.87
C TYR A 33 9.65 -32.46 -16.61
N PRO A 34 10.34 -31.74 -15.72
CA PRO A 34 10.87 -32.32 -14.51
C PRO A 34 9.75 -32.69 -13.51
N TYR A 35 10.02 -33.67 -12.66
CA TYR A 35 9.20 -34.06 -11.51
C TYR A 35 10.13 -34.62 -10.42
N ALA A 36 9.71 -34.53 -9.16
CA ALA A 36 10.57 -34.91 -8.05
C ALA A 36 10.63 -36.44 -7.84
N ASP A 37 9.50 -37.13 -7.94
CA ASP A 37 9.37 -38.56 -7.74
C ASP A 37 8.21 -39.16 -8.55
N ASP A 38 7.99 -40.49 -8.38
CA ASP A 38 6.93 -41.20 -9.12
C ASP A 38 5.54 -40.78 -8.68
N ALA A 39 5.33 -40.32 -7.44
CA ALA A 39 4.04 -39.82 -6.97
C ALA A 39 3.68 -38.51 -7.65
N ASP A 40 4.62 -37.56 -7.74
CA ASP A 40 4.44 -36.32 -8.51
C ASP A 40 4.14 -36.60 -9.98
N ARG A 41 4.83 -37.60 -10.55
CA ARG A 41 4.59 -38.03 -11.92
C ARG A 41 3.16 -38.54 -12.14
N GLU A 42 2.64 -39.34 -11.21
CA GLU A 42 1.27 -39.85 -11.29
C GLU A 42 0.24 -38.71 -11.21
N ILE A 43 0.43 -37.76 -10.29
CA ILE A 43 -0.45 -36.58 -10.14
C ILE A 43 -0.43 -35.74 -11.41
N LEU A 44 0.76 -35.43 -11.94
CA LEU A 44 0.88 -34.64 -13.18
C LEU A 44 0.14 -35.28 -14.36
N LEU A 45 0.23 -36.64 -14.49
CA LEU A 45 -0.46 -37.37 -15.56
C LEU A 45 -1.94 -37.59 -15.31
N GLU A 46 -2.41 -37.48 -14.06
CA GLU A 46 -3.83 -37.56 -13.72
C GLU A 46 -4.58 -36.27 -14.07
N TYR A 47 -3.95 -35.13 -13.83
CA TYR A 47 -4.62 -33.81 -13.95
C TYR A 47 -4.27 -33.05 -15.23
N LEU A 48 -3.16 -33.37 -15.92
CA LEU A 48 -2.69 -32.64 -17.09
C LEU A 48 -2.73 -33.47 -18.36
N ASP A 49 -3.19 -32.85 -19.42
CA ASP A 49 -3.07 -33.42 -20.75
C ASP A 49 -1.74 -32.99 -21.45
N GLN A 50 -1.57 -33.41 -22.71
CA GLN A 50 -0.34 -33.09 -23.46
C GLN A 50 -0.21 -31.60 -23.79
N GLU A 51 -1.32 -30.89 -23.95
CA GLU A 51 -1.33 -29.46 -24.26
C GLU A 51 -0.92 -28.68 -23.01
N ASP A 52 -1.39 -29.10 -21.85
CA ASP A 52 -1.03 -28.55 -20.53
C ASP A 52 0.46 -28.71 -20.24
N ILE A 53 1.00 -29.92 -20.44
CA ILE A 53 2.42 -30.20 -20.24
C ILE A 53 3.27 -29.33 -21.19
N ASN A 54 2.88 -29.20 -22.46
CA ASN A 54 3.58 -28.34 -23.41
C ASN A 54 3.47 -26.84 -23.01
N TYR A 55 2.36 -26.43 -22.44
CA TYR A 55 2.21 -25.08 -21.90
C TYR A 55 3.16 -24.83 -20.75
N LEU A 56 3.24 -25.72 -19.76
CA LEU A 56 4.20 -25.60 -18.64
C LEU A 56 5.65 -25.50 -19.13
N ILE A 57 6.04 -26.36 -20.08
CA ILE A 57 7.39 -26.35 -20.68
C ILE A 57 7.66 -25.00 -21.37
N THR A 58 6.71 -24.53 -22.17
CA THR A 58 6.84 -23.30 -22.96
C THR A 58 6.91 -22.06 -22.07
N GLN A 59 6.12 -22.04 -21.01
CA GLN A 59 6.07 -20.96 -20.02
C GLN A 59 7.18 -21.10 -18.97
N GLN A 60 7.97 -22.19 -18.98
CA GLN A 60 9.00 -22.48 -17.99
C GLN A 60 8.47 -22.51 -16.54
N ILE A 61 7.24 -23.02 -16.37
CA ILE A 61 6.62 -23.20 -15.06
C ILE A 61 7.21 -24.47 -14.43
N LYS A 62 7.70 -24.37 -13.21
CA LYS A 62 8.33 -25.49 -12.51
C LYS A 62 7.31 -26.30 -11.72
N PRO A 63 7.61 -27.59 -11.40
CA PRO A 63 6.71 -28.43 -10.62
C PRO A 63 6.31 -27.83 -9.27
N GLU A 64 7.23 -27.19 -8.56
CA GLU A 64 6.96 -26.54 -7.28
C GLU A 64 5.92 -25.40 -7.37
N GLU A 65 5.76 -24.80 -8.56
CA GLU A 65 4.78 -23.74 -8.78
C GLU A 65 3.36 -24.28 -9.03
N ILE A 66 3.23 -25.51 -9.51
CA ILE A 66 1.92 -26.10 -9.88
C ILE A 66 1.42 -27.14 -8.89
N MET A 67 2.31 -27.95 -8.31
CA MET A 67 1.94 -29.10 -7.47
C MET A 67 0.99 -28.76 -6.31
N PRO A 68 1.11 -27.61 -5.62
CA PRO A 68 0.18 -27.26 -4.55
C PRO A 68 -1.26 -27.08 -5.04
N PHE A 69 -1.46 -26.72 -6.31
CA PHE A 69 -2.74 -26.23 -6.82
C PHE A 69 -3.44 -27.19 -7.79
N ILE A 70 -2.68 -28.11 -8.42
CA ILE A 70 -3.13 -28.93 -9.55
C ILE A 70 -4.40 -29.75 -9.27
N ALA A 71 -4.61 -30.19 -8.03
CA ALA A 71 -5.79 -30.98 -7.61
C ALA A 71 -6.92 -30.12 -7.01
N VAL A 72 -6.74 -28.78 -6.98
CA VAL A 72 -7.72 -27.88 -6.40
C VAL A 72 -8.86 -27.63 -7.37
N GLU A 73 -10.10 -27.70 -6.91
CA GLU A 73 -11.27 -27.36 -7.72
C GLU A 73 -11.18 -25.91 -8.23
N GLY A 74 -11.40 -25.71 -9.52
CA GLY A 74 -11.28 -24.40 -10.17
C GLY A 74 -9.87 -24.03 -10.58
N PHE A 75 -8.87 -24.94 -10.42
CA PHE A 75 -7.53 -24.67 -10.91
C PHE A 75 -7.52 -24.35 -12.42
N ASP A 76 -6.84 -23.26 -12.79
CA ASP A 76 -6.59 -22.87 -14.17
C ASP A 76 -5.09 -22.78 -14.40
N ILE A 77 -4.55 -23.62 -15.28
CA ILE A 77 -3.13 -23.70 -15.57
C ILE A 77 -2.53 -22.34 -16.03
N ALA A 78 -3.32 -21.50 -16.68
CA ALA A 78 -2.89 -20.17 -17.10
C ALA A 78 -2.61 -19.22 -15.92
N ASN A 79 -3.17 -19.53 -14.75
CA ASN A 79 -3.03 -18.76 -13.52
C ASN A 79 -1.94 -19.29 -12.59
N THR A 80 -1.22 -20.37 -12.93
CA THR A 80 -0.26 -21.04 -12.04
C THR A 80 0.73 -20.08 -11.40
N ARG A 81 1.30 -19.16 -12.15
CA ARG A 81 2.25 -18.18 -11.60
C ARG A 81 1.59 -17.22 -10.60
N TRP A 82 0.35 -16.82 -10.87
CA TRP A 82 -0.41 -15.99 -9.95
C TRP A 82 -0.65 -16.70 -8.62
N TYR A 83 -1.07 -17.97 -8.66
CA TYR A 83 -1.25 -18.77 -7.45
C TYR A 83 0.04 -18.94 -6.66
N SER A 84 1.12 -19.31 -7.36
CA SER A 84 2.44 -19.52 -6.74
C SER A 84 2.99 -18.24 -6.11
N THR A 85 2.91 -17.11 -6.81
CA THR A 85 3.32 -15.80 -6.27
C THR A 85 2.46 -15.40 -5.07
N ALA A 86 1.14 -15.61 -5.16
CA ALA A 86 0.22 -15.30 -4.08
C ALA A 86 0.50 -16.11 -2.81
N LEU A 87 0.73 -17.44 -2.96
CA LEU A 87 1.08 -18.30 -1.84
C LEU A 87 2.42 -17.92 -1.19
N GLN A 88 3.40 -17.48 -1.99
CA GLN A 88 4.71 -17.06 -1.49
C GLN A 88 4.66 -15.72 -0.75
N ALA A 89 3.85 -14.78 -1.26
CA ALA A 89 3.69 -13.46 -0.66
C ALA A 89 2.88 -13.52 0.65
N GLN A 90 1.80 -14.31 0.64
CA GLN A 90 0.93 -14.48 1.80
C GLN A 90 0.35 -15.89 1.83
N GLU A 91 0.81 -16.70 2.80
CA GLU A 91 0.37 -18.09 2.97
C GLU A 91 -1.08 -18.15 3.45
N ASP A 92 -1.89 -18.94 2.73
CA ASP A 92 -3.28 -19.23 3.09
C ASP A 92 -3.69 -20.62 2.53
N ASP A 93 -4.92 -21.04 2.74
CA ASP A 93 -5.47 -22.25 2.13
C ASP A 93 -5.42 -22.18 0.60
N VAL A 94 -4.87 -23.21 -0.04
CA VAL A 94 -4.63 -23.19 -1.50
C VAL A 94 -5.92 -23.08 -2.32
N ALA A 95 -7.05 -23.60 -1.83
CA ALA A 95 -8.33 -23.46 -2.52
C ALA A 95 -8.84 -22.01 -2.40
N TYR A 96 -8.59 -21.37 -1.26
CA TYR A 96 -8.91 -19.96 -1.08
C TYR A 96 -8.09 -19.07 -2.03
N ILE A 97 -6.79 -19.33 -2.17
CA ILE A 97 -5.89 -18.61 -3.11
C ILE A 97 -6.37 -18.79 -4.56
N VAL A 98 -6.70 -20.04 -4.95
CA VAL A 98 -7.21 -20.31 -6.30
C VAL A 98 -8.49 -19.52 -6.58
N ASN A 99 -9.43 -19.52 -5.66
CA ASN A 99 -10.69 -18.78 -5.80
C ASN A 99 -10.45 -17.28 -5.86
N PHE A 100 -9.63 -16.72 -4.97
CA PHE A 100 -9.28 -15.30 -4.95
C PHE A 100 -8.66 -14.85 -6.28
N ILE A 101 -7.64 -15.55 -6.75
CA ILE A 101 -6.98 -15.19 -8.01
C ILE A 101 -7.94 -15.30 -9.20
N ASN A 102 -8.76 -16.36 -9.27
CA ASN A 102 -9.71 -16.53 -10.38
C ASN A 102 -10.73 -15.38 -10.45
N GLU A 103 -11.19 -14.89 -9.29
CA GLU A 103 -12.17 -13.81 -9.21
C GLU A 103 -11.57 -12.43 -9.46
N TYR A 104 -10.43 -12.12 -8.81
CA TYR A 104 -9.94 -10.74 -8.70
C TYR A 104 -8.69 -10.43 -9.52
N ARG A 105 -8.06 -11.39 -10.22
CA ARG A 105 -6.81 -11.12 -10.98
C ARG A 105 -6.96 -10.00 -12.02
N SER A 106 -8.15 -9.79 -12.56
CA SER A 106 -8.42 -8.73 -13.53
C SER A 106 -8.38 -7.33 -12.94
N ARG A 107 -8.44 -7.22 -11.62
CA ARG A 107 -8.35 -5.97 -10.83
C ARG A 107 -6.91 -5.63 -10.43
N MET A 108 -5.95 -6.50 -10.71
CA MET A 108 -4.54 -6.37 -10.33
C MET A 108 -3.63 -6.56 -11.53
N THR A 109 -2.36 -6.18 -11.41
CA THR A 109 -1.32 -6.56 -12.36
C THR A 109 -0.41 -7.62 -11.76
N TYR A 110 0.14 -8.50 -12.57
CA TYR A 110 1.05 -9.52 -12.06
C TYR A 110 2.30 -8.91 -11.40
N SER A 111 2.78 -7.77 -11.93
CA SER A 111 3.96 -7.07 -11.40
C SER A 111 3.75 -6.46 -10.00
N THR A 112 2.51 -6.22 -9.60
CA THR A 112 2.17 -5.62 -8.28
C THR A 112 1.59 -6.62 -7.29
N LEU A 113 1.39 -7.87 -7.71
CA LEU A 113 0.72 -8.89 -6.88
C LEU A 113 1.45 -9.17 -5.57
N GLU A 114 2.78 -9.32 -5.63
CA GLU A 114 3.62 -9.57 -4.45
C GLU A 114 3.57 -8.39 -3.48
N ASP A 115 3.75 -7.16 -3.98
CA ASP A 115 3.69 -5.94 -3.18
C ASP A 115 2.33 -5.78 -2.50
N ILE A 116 1.24 -5.97 -3.25
CA ILE A 116 -0.13 -5.85 -2.72
C ILE A 116 -0.35 -6.89 -1.60
N LEU A 117 -0.03 -8.17 -1.83
CA LEU A 117 -0.24 -9.23 -0.85
C LEU A 117 0.74 -9.18 0.33
N THR A 118 1.83 -8.46 0.23
CA THR A 118 2.74 -8.19 1.35
C THR A 118 2.12 -7.19 2.34
N HIS A 119 1.28 -6.27 1.86
CA HIS A 119 0.75 -5.17 2.65
C HIS A 119 -0.74 -5.30 3.00
N TYR A 120 -1.50 -6.09 2.23
CA TYR A 120 -2.94 -6.26 2.42
C TYR A 120 -3.31 -7.73 2.56
N SER A 121 -4.22 -8.04 3.47
CA SER A 121 -4.79 -9.39 3.53
C SER A 121 -5.71 -9.66 2.34
N TYR A 122 -5.90 -10.95 2.00
CA TYR A 122 -6.89 -11.33 0.99
C TYR A 122 -8.29 -10.77 1.30
N SER A 123 -8.68 -10.79 2.58
CA SER A 123 -9.98 -10.27 3.02
C SER A 123 -10.10 -8.76 2.83
N ASP A 124 -9.04 -7.99 3.05
CA ASP A 124 -9.03 -6.55 2.81
C ASP A 124 -9.14 -6.25 1.33
N LEU A 125 -8.42 -7.00 0.48
CA LEU A 125 -8.50 -6.84 -0.96
C LEU A 125 -9.88 -7.20 -1.52
N ILE A 126 -10.50 -8.29 -1.04
CA ILE A 126 -11.89 -8.62 -1.40
C ILE A 126 -12.81 -7.47 -1.05
N ARG A 127 -12.73 -6.98 0.19
CA ARG A 127 -13.55 -5.84 0.64
C ARG A 127 -13.32 -4.62 -0.23
N TYR A 128 -12.06 -4.28 -0.53
CA TYR A 128 -11.73 -3.17 -1.42
C TYR A 128 -12.33 -3.35 -2.83
N PHE A 129 -12.16 -4.52 -3.46
CA PHE A 129 -12.65 -4.77 -4.81
C PHE A 129 -14.18 -4.81 -4.91
N GLU A 130 -14.87 -5.20 -3.83
CA GLU A 130 -16.34 -5.25 -3.77
C GLU A 130 -16.97 -3.89 -3.45
N THR A 131 -16.26 -3.02 -2.71
CA THR A 131 -16.78 -1.71 -2.28
C THR A 131 -16.19 -0.53 -3.05
N SER A 132 -15.22 -0.77 -3.95
CA SER A 132 -14.56 0.31 -4.72
C SER A 132 -15.51 1.07 -5.65
N ASP A 133 -16.70 0.53 -5.94
CA ASP A 133 -17.74 1.23 -6.70
C ASP A 133 -18.50 2.28 -5.84
N ASP A 134 -18.38 2.20 -4.49
CA ASP A 134 -19.00 3.13 -3.53
C ASP A 134 -18.04 4.25 -3.10
N TYR A 135 -16.71 4.01 -3.21
CA TYR A 135 -15.67 5.02 -3.03
C TYR A 135 -15.32 5.61 -4.39
N ASP A 136 -14.96 6.87 -4.45
CA ASP A 136 -14.67 7.59 -5.69
C ASP A 136 -13.94 6.69 -6.71
N GLU A 137 -14.56 6.43 -7.87
CA GLU A 137 -14.05 5.57 -8.96
C GLU A 137 -12.63 5.95 -9.44
N GLN A 138 -12.01 6.98 -8.85
CA GLN A 138 -10.75 7.57 -9.28
C GLN A 138 -9.57 7.26 -8.34
N SER A 139 -9.80 6.70 -7.14
CA SER A 139 -8.70 6.43 -6.19
C SER A 139 -8.03 5.09 -6.45
N GLU A 140 -6.76 5.13 -6.86
CA GLU A 140 -5.93 3.95 -7.11
C GLU A 140 -5.38 3.38 -5.79
N LEU A 141 -5.51 2.05 -5.59
CA LEU A 141 -4.92 1.37 -4.44
C LEU A 141 -3.39 1.42 -4.51
N VAL A 142 -2.78 1.97 -3.46
CA VAL A 142 -1.33 2.03 -3.33
C VAL A 142 -0.79 0.64 -3.02
N THR A 143 0.13 0.15 -3.83
CA THR A 143 0.71 -1.21 -3.70
C THR A 143 1.78 -1.30 -2.61
N ARG A 144 2.47 -0.19 -2.31
CA ARG A 144 3.52 -0.08 -1.28
C ARG A 144 3.23 1.08 -0.32
N PRO A 145 2.30 0.89 0.63
CA PRO A 145 1.87 1.93 1.57
C PRO A 145 2.90 2.20 2.69
N ASP A 146 3.97 1.44 2.76
CA ASP A 146 5.04 1.57 3.75
C ASP A 146 6.08 2.65 3.41
N GLU A 147 6.05 3.23 2.21
CA GLU A 147 6.97 4.28 1.80
C GLU A 147 6.69 5.60 2.52
N PHE A 148 7.68 6.13 3.27
CA PHE A 148 7.51 7.38 4.01
C PHE A 148 7.42 8.63 3.11
N THR A 149 7.77 8.52 1.83
CA THR A 149 7.64 9.57 0.81
C THR A 149 6.30 9.54 0.06
N LEU A 150 5.44 8.57 0.40
CA LEU A 150 4.11 8.46 -0.22
C LEU A 150 3.26 9.69 0.09
N VAL A 151 2.70 10.28 -0.97
CA VAL A 151 1.70 11.36 -0.90
C VAL A 151 0.32 10.78 -1.21
N LEU A 152 -0.63 11.00 -0.30
CA LEU A 152 -2.04 10.73 -0.50
C LEU A 152 -2.75 12.05 -0.78
N ASN A 153 -3.26 12.23 -1.99
CA ASN A 153 -3.78 13.51 -2.50
C ASN A 153 -5.14 13.39 -3.19
N GLY A 154 -6.02 12.50 -2.72
CA GLY A 154 -7.37 12.30 -3.25
C GLY A 154 -7.44 11.46 -4.54
N HIS A 155 -6.31 10.92 -5.02
CA HIS A 155 -6.24 10.00 -6.18
C HIS A 155 -5.62 8.66 -5.83
N LYS A 156 -5.21 8.48 -4.58
CA LYS A 156 -4.58 7.26 -4.06
C LYS A 156 -5.19 6.89 -2.74
N THR A 157 -5.48 5.62 -2.58
CA THR A 157 -5.97 5.08 -1.32
C THR A 157 -5.08 3.97 -0.80
N VAL A 158 -4.90 3.92 0.50
CA VAL A 158 -4.31 2.78 1.21
C VAL A 158 -5.40 1.90 1.84
N PHE A 159 -6.67 2.20 1.58
CA PHE A 159 -7.83 1.50 2.12
C PHE A 159 -7.66 1.20 3.62
N SER A 160 -7.78 -0.06 4.05
CA SER A 160 -7.67 -0.47 5.45
C SER A 160 -6.24 -0.84 5.89
N TYR A 161 -5.20 -0.37 5.19
CA TYR A 161 -3.81 -0.63 5.56
C TYR A 161 -3.51 -0.22 7.01
N GLU A 162 -2.82 -1.10 7.73
CA GLU A 162 -2.32 -0.86 9.07
C GLU A 162 -0.82 -1.17 9.14
N PRO A 163 0.04 -0.20 9.50
CA PRO A 163 1.47 -0.44 9.66
C PRO A 163 1.77 -1.47 10.76
N SER A 164 2.68 -2.41 10.49
CA SER A 164 3.03 -3.47 11.44
C SER A 164 4.02 -3.05 12.54
N ASP A 165 4.69 -1.91 12.37
CA ASP A 165 5.75 -1.39 13.25
C ASP A 165 5.32 -0.16 14.07
N LEU A 166 4.02 -0.04 14.35
CA LEU A 166 3.49 1.04 15.19
C LEU A 166 4.06 0.98 16.61
N THR A 167 4.61 2.10 17.06
CA THR A 167 5.26 2.26 18.34
C THR A 167 4.51 3.30 19.15
N LEU A 168 4.17 2.97 20.41
CA LEU A 168 3.52 3.88 21.35
C LEU A 168 4.43 5.07 21.68
N LEU A 169 3.89 6.28 21.62
CA LEU A 169 4.58 7.51 22.02
C LEU A 169 4.55 7.68 23.52
N GLU A 170 5.36 6.87 24.22
CA GLU A 170 5.45 6.90 25.68
C GLU A 170 6.19 8.17 26.15
N HIS A 171 5.76 8.71 27.29
CA HIS A 171 6.42 9.84 27.97
C HIS A 171 6.43 11.17 27.23
N LEU A 172 5.82 11.26 26.06
CA LEU A 172 5.63 12.55 25.36
C LEU A 172 4.36 13.24 25.86
N PRO A 173 4.32 14.59 25.85
CA PRO A 173 3.12 15.34 26.18
C PRO A 173 1.99 15.04 25.20
N VAL A 174 0.86 14.59 25.69
CA VAL A 174 -0.34 14.28 24.89
C VAL A 174 -1.56 14.98 25.47
N VAL A 175 -2.56 15.28 24.63
CA VAL A 175 -3.83 15.83 25.11
C VAL A 175 -4.57 14.80 25.96
N SER A 176 -5.19 15.27 27.06
CA SER A 176 -6.06 14.43 27.88
C SER A 176 -7.42 14.28 27.19
N THR A 177 -7.57 13.25 26.36
CA THR A 177 -8.88 12.91 25.80
C THR A 177 -9.64 11.96 26.71
N GLN A 178 -10.96 12.01 26.75
CA GLN A 178 -11.79 11.05 27.51
C GLN A 178 -11.66 9.61 26.97
N SER A 179 -10.92 9.42 25.90
CA SER A 179 -10.63 8.15 25.22
C SER A 179 -9.21 7.60 25.57
N GLU A 180 -8.71 7.85 26.78
CA GLU A 180 -7.36 7.44 27.26
C GLU A 180 -7.01 5.94 27.16
N SER A 181 -7.87 5.11 26.57
CA SER A 181 -7.60 3.67 26.42
C SER A 181 -6.77 3.31 25.18
N LYS A 182 -6.57 4.23 24.24
CA LYS A 182 -5.76 4.01 23.04
C LYS A 182 -4.67 5.10 22.98
N GLY A 183 -3.43 4.74 23.29
CA GLY A 183 -2.29 5.65 23.18
C GLY A 183 -2.10 6.22 21.76
N PHE A 184 -1.21 7.19 21.62
CA PHE A 184 -0.78 7.72 20.30
C PHE A 184 0.38 6.87 19.78
N TYR A 185 0.34 6.53 18.49
CA TYR A 185 1.32 5.67 17.83
C TYR A 185 1.87 6.34 16.58
N LEU A 186 3.13 6.09 16.30
CA LEU A 186 3.77 6.33 15.00
C LEU A 186 4.58 5.09 14.60
N ARG A 187 5.00 5.00 13.37
CA ARG A 187 5.97 3.98 12.96
C ARG A 187 7.29 4.19 13.70
N ALA A 188 8.00 3.11 13.99
CA ALA A 188 9.15 3.09 14.90
C ALA A 188 10.22 4.15 14.59
N GLU A 189 10.53 4.36 13.31
CA GLU A 189 11.51 5.36 12.88
C GLU A 189 11.02 6.78 13.17
N ALA A 190 9.78 7.10 12.78
CA ALA A 190 9.16 8.40 13.04
C ALA A 190 8.99 8.68 14.53
N ALA A 191 8.63 7.66 15.32
CA ALA A 191 8.50 7.77 16.78
C ALA A 191 9.85 8.13 17.43
N THR A 192 10.93 7.48 17.01
CA THR A 192 12.29 7.78 17.49
C THR A 192 12.72 9.19 17.12
N ALA A 193 12.47 9.60 15.89
CA ALA A 193 12.78 10.94 15.42
C ALA A 193 11.97 12.03 16.15
N LEU A 194 10.66 11.76 16.40
CA LEU A 194 9.80 12.67 17.15
C LEU A 194 10.28 12.84 18.60
N GLN A 195 10.72 11.77 19.25
CA GLN A 195 11.27 11.88 20.61
C GLN A 195 12.46 12.83 20.65
N GLN A 196 13.40 12.71 19.71
CA GLN A 196 14.55 13.60 19.61
C GLN A 196 14.15 15.06 19.36
N LEU A 197 13.21 15.28 18.43
CA LEU A 197 12.65 16.60 18.16
C LEU A 197 12.04 17.21 19.43
N MET A 198 11.25 16.46 20.18
CA MET A 198 10.58 16.94 21.40
C MET A 198 11.58 17.22 22.53
N GLU A 199 12.66 16.44 22.64
CA GLU A 199 13.75 16.69 23.59
C GLU A 199 14.45 18.04 23.28
N ASP A 200 14.79 18.31 22.02
CA ASP A 200 15.46 19.54 21.62
C ASP A 200 14.52 20.76 21.63
N ALA A 201 13.23 20.58 21.34
CA ALA A 201 12.22 21.62 21.44
C ALA A 201 12.07 22.20 22.88
N THR A 202 12.62 21.52 23.89
CA THR A 202 12.73 22.02 25.26
C THR A 202 13.40 23.40 25.33
N GLU A 203 14.25 23.77 24.36
CA GLU A 203 14.89 25.09 24.30
C GLU A 203 13.90 26.26 24.14
N ILE A 204 12.66 26.03 23.68
CA ILE A 204 11.65 27.07 23.45
C ILE A 204 11.24 27.73 24.78
N ASN A 205 10.94 26.91 25.82
CA ASN A 205 10.41 27.40 27.07
C ASN A 205 10.89 26.65 28.32
N GLY A 206 11.78 25.65 28.16
CA GLY A 206 12.31 24.81 29.25
C GLY A 206 11.46 23.59 29.60
N GLU A 207 10.34 23.36 28.92
CA GLU A 207 9.48 22.20 29.09
C GLU A 207 9.71 21.20 27.97
N LEU A 208 9.53 19.90 28.21
CA LEU A 208 9.62 18.87 27.17
C LEU A 208 8.66 19.20 26.00
N GLY A 209 9.20 19.19 24.80
CA GLY A 209 8.48 19.58 23.60
C GLY A 209 8.25 21.08 23.47
N GLY A 210 8.80 21.91 24.35
CA GLY A 210 8.59 23.37 24.26
C GLY A 210 7.13 23.77 24.46
N GLY A 211 6.34 22.95 25.17
CA GLY A 211 4.90 23.12 25.36
C GLY A 211 4.03 22.58 24.21
N LEU A 212 4.61 21.90 23.22
CA LEU A 212 3.87 21.14 22.22
C LEU A 212 3.21 19.93 22.89
N THR A 213 1.95 19.67 22.55
CA THR A 213 1.17 18.54 23.10
C THR A 213 0.55 17.78 21.93
N ILE A 214 0.85 16.49 21.81
CA ILE A 214 0.34 15.65 20.72
C ILE A 214 -1.17 15.50 20.85
N GLU A 215 -1.91 15.77 19.80
CA GLU A 215 -3.36 15.57 19.75
C GLU A 215 -3.78 14.49 18.75
N ARG A 216 -2.97 14.24 17.72
CA ARG A 216 -3.25 13.22 16.71
C ARG A 216 -1.95 12.58 16.21
N ALA A 217 -2.00 11.28 15.98
CA ALA A 217 -0.94 10.49 15.38
C ALA A 217 -1.59 9.42 14.49
N TYR A 218 -1.06 8.20 14.41
CA TYR A 218 -1.67 7.14 13.62
C TYR A 218 -3.18 7.05 13.86
N THR A 219 -3.93 7.05 12.78
CA THR A 219 -5.40 6.96 12.78
C THR A 219 -5.81 5.78 11.89
N SER A 220 -6.53 4.79 12.46
CA SER A 220 -7.02 3.65 11.68
C SER A 220 -8.09 4.07 10.68
N PHE A 221 -8.32 3.23 9.67
CA PHE A 221 -9.39 3.44 8.68
C PHE A 221 -10.75 3.71 9.33
N GLU A 222 -11.14 2.90 10.33
CA GLU A 222 -12.42 3.03 11.03
C GLU A 222 -12.51 4.34 11.84
N SER A 223 -11.39 4.77 12.42
CA SER A 223 -11.34 6.06 13.13
C SER A 223 -11.46 7.23 12.15
N GLN A 224 -10.84 7.10 10.96
CA GLN A 224 -10.91 8.08 9.90
C GLN A 224 -12.33 8.25 9.35
N VAL A 225 -13.09 7.14 9.23
CA VAL A 225 -14.53 7.22 8.85
C VAL A 225 -15.28 8.16 9.78
N ALA A 226 -15.12 7.99 11.10
CA ALA A 226 -15.83 8.82 12.07
C ALA A 226 -15.42 10.31 12.02
N LEU A 227 -14.11 10.58 11.83
CA LEU A 227 -13.59 11.94 11.69
C LEU A 227 -14.11 12.64 10.43
N TYR A 228 -14.11 11.93 9.31
CA TYR A 228 -14.60 12.47 8.04
C TYR A 228 -16.10 12.73 8.07
N GLU A 229 -16.91 11.81 8.65
CA GLU A 229 -18.33 12.01 8.85
C GLU A 229 -18.63 13.25 9.70
N GLN A 230 -17.82 13.48 10.75
CA GLN A 230 -17.91 14.70 11.56
C GLN A 230 -17.59 15.94 10.72
N ALA A 231 -16.46 15.94 9.98
CA ALA A 231 -16.08 17.06 9.11
C ALA A 231 -17.14 17.39 8.06
N VAL A 232 -17.76 16.36 7.46
CA VAL A 232 -18.89 16.55 6.53
C VAL A 232 -20.10 17.19 7.23
N SER A 233 -20.38 16.81 8.47
CA SER A 233 -21.47 17.43 9.26
C SER A 233 -21.21 18.90 9.57
N GLU A 234 -19.95 19.27 9.82
CA GLU A 234 -19.54 20.62 10.22
C GLU A 234 -19.32 21.55 9.01
N HIS A 235 -18.69 21.04 7.94
CA HIS A 235 -18.21 21.84 6.80
C HIS A 235 -18.90 21.52 5.46
N GLY A 236 -19.75 20.49 5.40
CA GLY A 236 -20.46 20.09 4.17
C GLY A 236 -19.51 19.73 3.03
N GLU A 237 -19.68 20.36 1.86
CA GLU A 237 -18.86 20.13 0.67
C GLU A 237 -17.38 20.57 0.83
N GLN A 238 -17.07 21.34 1.87
CA GLN A 238 -15.72 21.83 2.16
C GLN A 238 -14.94 20.93 3.14
N ALA A 239 -15.54 19.83 3.58
CA ALA A 239 -14.92 18.90 4.54
C ALA A 239 -13.50 18.47 4.14
N SER A 240 -13.25 18.25 2.84
CA SER A 240 -11.96 17.82 2.30
C SER A 240 -10.80 18.82 2.51
N TRP A 241 -11.08 20.08 2.81
CA TRP A 241 -10.03 21.04 3.19
C TRP A 241 -9.45 20.76 4.59
N PHE A 242 -10.23 20.17 5.46
CA PHE A 242 -9.91 19.99 6.88
C PHE A 242 -9.63 18.54 7.24
N GLU A 243 -10.35 17.58 6.63
CA GLU A 243 -10.21 16.17 6.94
C GLU A 243 -10.11 15.32 5.65
N ASP A 244 -9.35 14.23 5.71
CA ASP A 244 -9.16 13.32 4.59
C ASP A 244 -10.28 12.27 4.54
N MET A 245 -10.57 11.79 3.33
CA MET A 245 -11.42 10.61 3.17
C MET A 245 -10.79 9.36 3.79
N PRO A 246 -11.59 8.40 4.29
CA PRO A 246 -11.08 7.14 4.80
C PRO A 246 -10.22 6.42 3.75
N GLY A 247 -9.03 5.99 4.15
CA GLY A 247 -8.04 5.36 3.26
C GLY A 247 -7.18 6.36 2.47
N GLU A 248 -7.45 7.67 2.54
CA GLU A 248 -6.67 8.71 1.88
C GLU A 248 -5.91 9.61 2.88
N SER A 249 -6.00 9.30 4.16
CA SER A 249 -5.33 10.07 5.20
C SER A 249 -3.89 9.65 5.42
N GLU A 250 -2.99 10.62 5.41
CA GLU A 250 -1.57 10.38 5.72
C GLU A 250 -1.32 9.99 7.19
N TYR A 251 -2.27 10.25 8.09
CA TYR A 251 -2.21 9.74 9.47
C TYR A 251 -2.30 8.21 9.50
N GLN A 252 -3.01 7.59 8.56
CA GLN A 252 -3.10 6.13 8.45
C GLN A 252 -1.76 5.48 8.09
N LEU A 253 -0.84 6.22 7.46
CA LEU A 253 0.51 5.72 7.17
C LEU A 253 1.42 5.64 8.41
N GLY A 254 1.02 6.26 9.53
CA GLY A 254 1.80 6.27 10.76
C GLY A 254 3.05 7.16 10.73
N TYR A 255 3.14 8.08 9.78
CA TYR A 255 4.25 9.04 9.65
C TYR A 255 3.87 10.49 9.94
N THR A 256 2.59 10.75 10.23
CA THR A 256 2.05 12.09 10.47
C THR A 256 1.66 12.25 11.92
N VAL A 257 1.99 13.39 12.51
CA VAL A 257 1.63 13.78 13.87
C VAL A 257 1.17 15.23 13.88
N SER A 258 0.13 15.55 14.65
CA SER A 258 -0.25 16.92 14.94
C SER A 258 -0.22 17.24 16.43
N PHE A 259 0.05 18.52 16.71
CA PHE A 259 0.05 19.07 18.06
C PHE A 259 -1.16 19.96 18.24
N ALA A 260 -1.69 19.97 19.47
CA ALA A 260 -2.87 20.72 19.83
C ALA A 260 -2.68 22.22 19.55
N LEU A 261 -3.65 22.77 18.86
CA LEU A 261 -3.88 24.18 18.66
C LEU A 261 -5.11 24.62 19.46
N ASN A 262 -5.43 25.89 19.39
CA ASN A 262 -6.68 26.38 19.98
C ASN A 262 -7.87 25.69 19.30
N ASP A 263 -8.85 25.29 20.07
CA ASP A 263 -10.03 24.49 19.70
C ASP A 263 -10.89 25.07 18.53
N SER A 264 -10.47 26.15 17.93
CA SER A 264 -11.22 26.86 16.89
C SER A 264 -10.37 27.32 15.71
N TRP A 265 -9.19 26.68 15.47
CA TRP A 265 -8.34 27.07 14.34
C TRP A 265 -9.05 26.91 13.01
N GLU A 266 -9.61 25.74 12.74
CA GLU A 266 -10.29 25.41 11.49
C GLU A 266 -11.57 26.24 11.31
N GLU A 267 -12.32 26.49 12.39
CA GLU A 267 -13.52 27.32 12.36
C GLU A 267 -13.27 28.79 11.99
N GLN A 268 -12.01 29.22 12.02
CA GLN A 268 -11.61 30.61 11.78
C GLN A 268 -10.99 30.83 10.40
N VAL A 269 -10.74 29.77 9.67
CA VAL A 269 -10.27 29.84 8.28
C VAL A 269 -11.44 30.33 7.43
N GLU A 270 -11.30 31.51 6.85
CA GLU A 270 -12.33 32.06 5.94
C GLU A 270 -12.01 31.60 4.50
N ILE A 271 -13.02 31.04 3.83
CA ILE A 271 -12.93 30.63 2.42
C ILE A 271 -13.62 31.71 1.60
N ALA A 272 -12.85 32.44 0.79
CA ALA A 272 -13.36 33.48 -0.07
C ALA A 272 -14.17 32.92 -1.27
N GLU A 273 -14.95 33.74 -1.95
CA GLU A 273 -15.76 33.36 -3.10
C GLU A 273 -14.92 32.79 -4.28
N ASP A 274 -13.65 33.16 -4.36
CA ASP A 274 -12.73 32.68 -5.37
C ASP A 274 -11.98 31.36 -4.94
N GLY A 275 -12.30 30.85 -3.75
CA GLY A 275 -11.70 29.63 -3.18
C GLY A 275 -10.37 29.87 -2.46
N SER A 276 -9.89 31.11 -2.34
CA SER A 276 -8.71 31.43 -1.53
C SER A 276 -9.01 31.34 -0.04
N LEU A 277 -8.00 30.99 0.76
CA LEU A 277 -8.10 30.87 2.21
C LEU A 277 -7.49 32.08 2.90
N ASP A 278 -8.20 32.64 3.89
CA ASP A 278 -7.72 33.74 4.74
C ASP A 278 -7.49 33.26 6.16
N TYR A 279 -6.25 33.36 6.63
CA TYR A 279 -5.81 32.93 7.96
C TYR A 279 -5.65 34.08 8.95
N SER A 280 -5.98 35.34 8.58
CA SER A 280 -5.75 36.52 9.41
C SER A 280 -6.39 36.38 10.79
N ALA A 281 -7.62 35.85 10.86
CA ALA A 281 -8.33 35.64 12.13
C ALA A 281 -7.67 34.51 12.97
N CYS A 282 -7.11 33.50 12.33
CA CYS A 282 -6.37 32.41 12.98
C CYS A 282 -5.05 32.95 13.60
N GLU A 283 -4.29 33.71 12.82
CA GLU A 283 -3.02 34.27 13.24
C GLU A 283 -3.14 35.25 14.41
N GLU A 284 -4.18 36.09 14.42
CA GLU A 284 -4.42 37.03 15.52
C GLU A 284 -4.60 36.33 16.86
N LYS A 285 -5.13 35.10 16.87
CA LYS A 285 -5.41 34.31 18.08
C LYS A 285 -4.19 33.49 18.55
N LEU A 286 -3.15 33.33 17.73
CA LEU A 286 -1.94 32.65 18.18
C LEU A 286 -1.30 33.37 19.35
N SER A 287 -1.03 32.62 20.42
CA SER A 287 -0.23 33.10 21.54
C SER A 287 1.23 33.34 21.11
N ASN A 288 1.95 34.13 21.92
CA ASN A 288 3.40 34.32 21.68
C ASN A 288 4.18 32.99 21.71
N LEU A 289 3.78 32.05 22.56
CA LEU A 289 4.38 30.72 22.63
C LEU A 289 4.16 29.94 21.34
N GLN A 290 2.92 29.89 20.85
CA GLN A 290 2.59 29.21 19.60
C GLN A 290 3.34 29.78 18.39
N ARG A 291 3.50 31.13 18.31
CA ARG A 291 4.34 31.75 17.26
C ARG A 291 5.80 31.32 17.36
N GLN A 292 6.35 31.19 18.58
CA GLN A 292 7.71 30.67 18.79
C GLN A 292 7.81 29.20 18.41
N GLN A 293 6.83 28.37 18.73
CA GLN A 293 6.77 26.96 18.36
C GLN A 293 6.75 26.79 16.83
N ILE A 294 5.88 27.52 16.13
CA ILE A 294 5.82 27.49 14.64
C ILE A 294 7.17 27.88 14.04
N SER A 295 7.76 28.99 14.49
CA SER A 295 9.07 29.44 14.01
C SER A 295 10.14 28.38 14.26
N TRP A 296 10.16 27.81 15.45
CA TRP A 296 11.14 26.77 15.81
C TRP A 296 10.96 25.51 14.96
N LEU A 297 9.73 25.06 14.73
CA LEU A 297 9.43 23.89 13.88
C LEU A 297 9.89 24.14 12.44
N ARG A 298 9.61 25.30 11.85
CA ARG A 298 10.08 25.68 10.51
C ARG A 298 11.62 25.64 10.40
N GLU A 299 12.33 26.08 11.43
CA GLU A 299 13.79 26.17 11.44
C GLU A 299 14.48 24.86 11.79
N ASN A 300 13.83 23.92 12.46
CA ASN A 300 14.51 22.78 13.08
C ASN A 300 13.92 21.40 12.71
N ALA A 301 12.63 21.27 12.40
CA ALA A 301 11.98 19.97 12.22
C ALA A 301 12.68 19.09 11.16
N TYR A 302 13.21 19.70 10.09
CA TYR A 302 13.92 18.98 9.02
C TYR A 302 15.17 18.23 9.50
N ARG A 303 15.80 18.64 10.61
CA ARG A 303 16.97 17.97 11.18
C ARG A 303 16.65 16.58 11.72
N TYR A 304 15.37 16.36 12.08
CA TYR A 304 14.83 15.10 12.59
C TYR A 304 14.06 14.33 11.51
N GLY A 305 14.07 14.81 10.27
CA GLY A 305 13.36 14.18 9.17
C GLY A 305 11.89 14.55 9.06
N PHE A 306 11.43 15.58 9.79
CA PHE A 306 10.08 16.10 9.71
C PHE A 306 9.99 17.37 8.86
N VAL A 307 8.85 17.56 8.23
CA VAL A 307 8.44 18.81 7.58
C VAL A 307 7.08 19.23 8.11
N ILE A 308 6.77 20.54 8.11
CA ILE A 308 5.39 20.98 8.27
C ILE A 308 4.68 20.53 6.99
N ARG A 309 3.63 19.71 7.15
CA ARG A 309 3.03 19.01 6.00
C ARG A 309 2.25 19.95 5.09
N PHE A 310 1.50 20.86 5.67
CA PHE A 310 0.62 21.78 4.97
C PHE A 310 1.00 23.22 5.34
N GLU A 311 1.97 23.76 4.58
CA GLU A 311 2.47 25.13 4.81
C GLU A 311 1.57 26.17 4.17
N GLU A 312 1.55 27.36 4.76
CA GLU A 312 0.91 28.56 4.23
C GLU A 312 1.45 28.88 2.83
N GLY A 313 0.57 29.18 1.89
CA GLY A 313 0.91 29.48 0.49
C GLY A 313 1.17 28.26 -0.40
N LYS A 314 0.99 27.03 0.11
CA LYS A 314 1.11 25.76 -0.63
C LYS A 314 -0.25 25.08 -0.88
N GLU A 315 -1.35 25.74 -0.61
CA GLU A 315 -2.72 25.19 -0.70
C GLU A 315 -3.06 24.72 -2.13
N ALA A 316 -2.55 25.42 -3.13
CA ALA A 316 -2.75 25.04 -4.54
C ALA A 316 -2.12 23.69 -4.90
N GLN A 317 -1.01 23.32 -4.25
CA GLN A 317 -0.31 22.07 -4.43
C GLN A 317 -0.87 20.97 -3.54
N THR A 318 -1.09 21.27 -2.26
CA THR A 318 -1.48 20.29 -1.23
C THR A 318 -2.97 20.03 -1.19
N GLN A 319 -3.79 20.98 -1.70
CA GLN A 319 -5.26 21.00 -1.61
C GLN A 319 -5.77 20.93 -0.15
N LYS A 320 -4.96 21.41 0.78
CA LYS A 320 -5.27 21.49 2.21
C LYS A 320 -5.04 22.90 2.73
N ALA A 321 -5.83 23.28 3.74
CA ALA A 321 -5.60 24.48 4.51
C ALA A 321 -4.26 24.41 5.25
N TRP A 322 -3.67 25.57 5.53
CA TRP A 322 -2.45 25.64 6.34
C TRP A 322 -2.66 25.04 7.75
N GLN A 323 -1.78 24.12 8.11
CA GLN A 323 -1.77 23.44 9.40
C GLN A 323 -0.38 23.54 10.04
N PRO A 324 -0.09 24.60 10.77
CA PRO A 324 1.27 24.91 11.25
C PRO A 324 1.85 23.89 12.23
N PHE A 325 1.00 23.05 12.83
CA PHE A 325 1.38 22.04 13.83
C PHE A 325 1.21 20.59 13.33
N THR A 326 0.98 20.39 12.05
CA THR A 326 0.96 19.06 11.44
C THR A 326 2.32 18.76 10.81
N LEU A 327 3.02 17.78 11.37
CA LEU A 327 4.33 17.33 10.90
C LEU A 327 4.23 15.99 10.18
N ARG A 328 4.95 15.88 9.07
CA ARG A 328 5.13 14.63 8.33
C ARG A 328 6.60 14.20 8.37
N TYR A 329 6.85 12.94 8.74
CA TYR A 329 8.15 12.32 8.62
C TYR A 329 8.41 11.89 7.17
N VAL A 330 9.51 12.37 6.60
CA VAL A 330 9.94 12.08 5.22
C VAL A 330 11.41 11.64 5.16
N GLY A 331 12.02 11.38 6.32
CA GLY A 331 13.45 11.09 6.44
C GLY A 331 14.32 12.35 6.36
N VAL A 332 15.49 12.31 7.02
CA VAL A 332 16.35 13.50 7.23
C VAL A 332 16.84 14.11 5.91
N GLU A 333 17.20 13.28 4.92
CA GLU A 333 17.74 13.80 3.65
C GLU A 333 16.65 14.50 2.82
N ASN A 334 15.46 13.91 2.74
CA ASN A 334 14.33 14.51 2.04
C ASN A 334 13.87 15.79 2.74
N ALA A 335 13.71 15.75 4.06
CA ALA A 335 13.31 16.92 4.85
C ALA A 335 14.29 18.10 4.68
N ARG A 336 15.59 17.82 4.67
CA ARG A 336 16.61 18.85 4.40
C ARG A 336 16.47 19.44 3.00
N THR A 337 16.31 18.58 2.00
CA THR A 337 16.14 19.03 0.61
C THR A 337 14.90 19.91 0.46
N MET A 338 13.79 19.49 1.06
CA MET A 338 12.53 20.25 1.05
C MET A 338 12.70 21.61 1.74
N HIS A 339 13.36 21.64 2.89
CA HIS A 339 13.65 22.88 3.63
C HIS A 339 14.54 23.84 2.81
N GLU A 340 15.61 23.33 2.16
CA GLU A 340 16.52 24.15 1.33
C GLU A 340 15.85 24.70 0.06
N GLN A 341 14.84 23.96 -0.49
CA GLN A 341 14.13 24.33 -1.72
C GLN A 341 12.82 25.08 -1.45
N ASP A 342 12.40 25.23 -0.19
CA ASP A 342 11.09 25.74 0.20
C ASP A 342 9.95 25.02 -0.54
N SER A 343 9.98 23.68 -0.58
CA SER A 343 9.07 22.84 -1.34
C SER A 343 8.19 21.98 -0.43
N CYS A 344 6.94 21.74 -0.84
CA CYS A 344 6.06 20.74 -0.23
C CYS A 344 6.30 19.35 -0.87
N MET A 345 5.67 18.30 -0.32
CA MET A 345 5.86 16.92 -0.79
C MET A 345 5.41 16.73 -2.24
N GLU A 346 4.36 17.42 -2.66
CA GLU A 346 3.81 17.37 -4.03
C GLU A 346 4.75 17.93 -5.09
N GLU A 347 5.65 18.83 -4.69
CA GLU A 347 6.65 19.44 -5.58
C GLU A 347 7.91 18.60 -5.71
N MET A 348 8.06 17.54 -4.89
CA MET A 348 9.25 16.69 -4.86
C MET A 348 9.17 15.52 -5.83
N ASN A 349 10.29 15.24 -6.50
CA ASN A 349 10.50 13.98 -7.21
C ASN A 349 11.29 13.05 -6.27
N PHE A 350 10.59 12.36 -5.37
CA PHE A 350 11.23 11.35 -4.54
C PHE A 350 11.75 10.22 -5.43
N ALA A 351 13.00 9.84 -5.26
CA ALA A 351 13.51 8.65 -5.93
C ALA A 351 12.73 7.45 -5.42
N SER A 352 12.08 6.70 -6.33
CA SER A 352 11.50 5.40 -5.99
C SER A 352 12.61 4.49 -5.50
N SER A 353 12.59 4.16 -4.21
CA SER A 353 13.53 3.24 -3.55
C SER A 353 13.32 1.81 -4.01
#